data_596ce9d0c5c890bee81d827a41708d36
#
_entry.id   596ce9d0c5c890bee81d827a41708d36
#
_cell.length_a   1.000
_cell.length_b   1.000
_cell.length_c   1.000
_cell.angle_alpha   90.00
_cell.angle_beta   90.00
_cell.angle_gamma   90.00
#
_symmetry.space_group_name_H-M   'P 1'
#
loop_
_entity.id
_entity.type
_entity.pdbx_description
1 polymer ?
#
loop_
_entity_poly.entity_id
_entity_poly.type
_entity_poly.pdbx_seq_one_letter_code
_entity_poly.pdbx_strand_id
1 'polypeptide(L)'
;MPRPNPAQPSPLSAMPNAPAWPQEVYRALKEAGIRQVCYVPDAGHRTLIELAHGDPEIETTVLTTEEEGIALAAGAWLGGQRAVLLIQSSGVGNCVNMLSLIATCRFPLLVLVTMRGEWAEFNPWQVPMGRATPEAFEIMGVQVQRIDDGAQAAPTVAAAAAMAFEGDQAIALLLSQRMLGRKTWVEK
;
A
#
# COMPACT_ATOMS: atom_id res chain seq x y z
N MET A 1 -16.94 26.33 -21.15
CA MET A 1 -16.62 26.09 -19.73
C MET A 1 -15.13 26.37 -19.52
N PRO A 2 -14.71 27.24 -18.61
CA PRO A 2 -13.30 27.50 -18.36
C PRO A 2 -12.66 26.29 -17.71
N ARG A 3 -11.40 25.98 -18.10
CA ARG A 3 -10.60 24.88 -17.51
C ARG A 3 -10.29 25.22 -16.05
N PRO A 4 -10.30 24.22 -15.14
CA PRO A 4 -9.88 24.46 -13.77
C PRO A 4 -8.41 24.88 -13.71
N ASN A 5 -8.13 25.87 -12.87
CA ASN A 5 -6.81 26.43 -12.58
C ASN A 5 -5.88 25.34 -12.04
N PRO A 6 -4.56 25.30 -12.40
CA PRO A 6 -3.63 24.34 -11.85
C PRO A 6 -3.57 24.47 -10.32
N ALA A 7 -3.70 23.33 -9.65
CA ALA A 7 -3.85 23.20 -8.22
C ALA A 7 -2.71 23.93 -7.47
N GLN A 8 -3.10 24.78 -6.52
CA GLN A 8 -2.19 25.26 -5.49
C GLN A 8 -1.64 24.05 -4.70
N PRO A 9 -0.36 24.04 -4.27
CA PRO A 9 0.19 22.96 -3.49
C PRO A 9 -0.66 22.75 -2.22
N SER A 10 -0.97 21.49 -1.95
CA SER A 10 -1.77 21.08 -0.80
C SER A 10 -1.17 21.62 0.51
N PRO A 11 -1.97 22.10 1.47
CA PRO A 11 -1.48 22.65 2.74
C PRO A 11 -0.75 21.61 3.64
N LEU A 12 -0.73 20.34 3.26
CA LEU A 12 -0.03 19.27 3.99
C LEU A 12 1.50 19.33 3.89
N SER A 13 2.07 20.04 2.89
CA SER A 13 3.52 20.24 2.78
C SER A 13 4.09 21.21 3.84
N ALA A 14 3.25 21.82 4.64
CA ALA A 14 3.61 22.86 5.61
C ALA A 14 3.45 22.42 7.10
N MET A 15 3.21 21.13 7.40
CA MET A 15 3.19 20.67 8.80
C MET A 15 4.61 20.35 9.28
N PRO A 16 5.19 21.12 10.23
CA PRO A 16 6.59 20.97 10.66
C PRO A 16 6.92 19.64 11.36
N ASN A 17 5.97 18.72 11.49
CA ASN A 17 6.13 17.41 12.13
C ASN A 17 5.48 16.25 11.36
N ALA A 18 5.21 16.40 10.06
CA ALA A 18 4.74 15.27 9.26
C ALA A 18 5.87 14.23 9.13
N PRO A 19 5.60 12.94 9.32
CA PRO A 19 6.62 11.91 9.15
C PRO A 19 7.16 11.94 7.71
N ALA A 20 8.50 11.85 7.55
CA ALA A 20 9.15 11.91 6.24
C ALA A 20 8.99 10.60 5.43
N TRP A 21 8.72 9.48 6.11
CA TRP A 21 8.68 8.16 5.50
C TRP A 21 7.73 8.03 4.29
N PRO A 22 6.55 8.67 4.21
CA PRO A 22 5.69 8.47 3.03
C PRO A 22 6.30 9.04 1.75
N GLN A 23 6.95 10.22 1.84
CA GLN A 23 7.63 10.83 0.71
C GLN A 23 8.84 10.01 0.25
N GLU A 24 9.58 9.43 1.20
CA GLU A 24 10.72 8.55 0.92
C GLU A 24 10.27 7.23 0.30
N VAL A 25 9.22 6.61 0.82
CA VAL A 25 8.58 5.41 0.24
C VAL A 25 8.06 5.70 -1.17
N TYR A 26 7.39 6.85 -1.38
CA TYR A 26 6.92 7.22 -2.70
C TYR A 26 8.07 7.31 -3.71
N ARG A 27 9.19 7.94 -3.33
CA ARG A 27 10.40 8.03 -4.16
C ARG A 27 10.95 6.63 -4.48
N ALA A 28 11.05 5.75 -3.48
CA ALA A 28 11.50 4.37 -3.68
C ALA A 28 10.60 3.59 -4.65
N LEU A 29 9.29 3.77 -4.58
CA LEU A 29 8.34 3.17 -5.53
C LEU A 29 8.57 3.69 -6.96
N LYS A 30 8.78 5.00 -7.13
CA LYS A 30 9.09 5.61 -8.44
C LYS A 30 10.41 5.06 -9.01
N GLU A 31 11.47 5.01 -8.19
CA GLU A 31 12.78 4.48 -8.57
C GLU A 31 12.72 2.99 -8.93
N ALA A 32 11.84 2.23 -8.29
CA ALA A 32 11.54 0.84 -8.64
C ALA A 32 10.70 0.68 -9.93
N GLY A 33 10.36 1.78 -10.59
CA GLY A 33 9.60 1.77 -11.85
C GLY A 33 8.11 1.50 -11.69
N ILE A 34 7.53 1.72 -10.52
CA ILE A 34 6.07 1.66 -10.35
C ILE A 34 5.43 2.73 -11.23
N ARG A 35 4.42 2.32 -11.99
CA ARG A 35 3.60 3.18 -12.86
C ARG A 35 2.12 3.16 -12.51
N GLN A 36 1.67 2.16 -11.77
CA GLN A 36 0.29 2.05 -11.32
C GLN A 36 0.22 1.92 -9.80
N VAL A 37 -0.63 2.73 -9.18
CA VAL A 37 -0.97 2.68 -7.75
C VAL A 37 -2.45 2.39 -7.64
N CYS A 38 -2.81 1.19 -7.20
CA CYS A 38 -4.19 0.82 -6.94
C CYS A 38 -4.42 0.75 -5.42
N TYR A 39 -5.58 1.22 -4.97
CA TYR A 39 -5.82 1.35 -3.55
C TYR A 39 -7.31 1.35 -3.17
N VAL A 40 -7.59 0.87 -1.96
CA VAL A 40 -8.81 1.22 -1.24
C VAL A 40 -8.49 2.41 -0.31
N PRO A 41 -9.32 3.46 -0.28
CA PRO A 41 -9.04 4.66 0.52
C PRO A 41 -8.79 4.34 1.98
N ASP A 42 -7.60 4.66 2.49
CA ASP A 42 -7.21 4.52 3.89
C ASP A 42 -6.38 5.69 4.37
N ALA A 43 -6.63 6.11 5.62
CA ALA A 43 -5.95 7.25 6.22
C ALA A 43 -4.44 7.02 6.41
N GLY A 44 -4.01 5.77 6.62
CA GLY A 44 -2.60 5.43 6.78
C GLY A 44 -1.79 5.61 5.49
N HIS A 45 -2.45 5.44 4.34
CA HIS A 45 -1.85 5.65 3.02
C HIS A 45 -2.10 7.04 2.42
N ARG A 46 -2.81 7.94 3.14
CA ARG A 46 -3.24 9.23 2.58
C ARG A 46 -2.14 9.95 1.82
N THR A 47 -0.99 10.16 2.44
CA THR A 47 0.11 10.91 1.82
C THR A 47 0.66 10.21 0.57
N LEU A 48 0.79 8.88 0.58
CA LEU A 48 1.21 8.13 -0.62
C LEU A 48 0.20 8.27 -1.76
N ILE A 49 -1.09 8.18 -1.44
CA ILE A 49 -2.18 8.34 -2.40
C ILE A 49 -2.19 9.76 -2.99
N GLU A 50 -2.05 10.80 -2.15
CA GLU A 50 -1.99 12.19 -2.60
C GLU A 50 -0.78 12.47 -3.50
N LEU A 51 0.39 11.91 -3.17
CA LEU A 51 1.59 12.02 -4.00
C LEU A 51 1.41 11.34 -5.36
N ALA A 52 0.82 10.14 -5.37
CA ALA A 52 0.53 9.41 -6.59
C ALA A 52 -0.45 10.16 -7.50
N HIS A 53 -1.52 10.72 -6.94
CA HIS A 53 -2.48 11.54 -7.71
C HIS A 53 -1.87 12.83 -8.26
N GLY A 54 -0.88 13.39 -7.58
CA GLY A 54 -0.18 14.60 -8.02
C GLY A 54 0.86 14.36 -9.12
N ASP A 55 1.19 13.11 -9.43
CA ASP A 55 2.23 12.74 -10.38
C ASP A 55 1.62 12.28 -11.72
N PRO A 56 1.83 13.03 -12.83
CA PRO A 56 1.28 12.66 -14.13
C PRO A 56 1.89 11.38 -14.74
N GLU A 57 2.99 10.86 -14.19
CA GLU A 57 3.60 9.60 -14.63
C GLU A 57 3.02 8.37 -13.93
N ILE A 58 2.16 8.56 -12.94
CA ILE A 58 1.54 7.49 -12.16
C ILE A 58 0.05 7.43 -12.48
N GLU A 59 -0.42 6.27 -12.90
CA GLU A 59 -1.83 5.97 -12.99
C GLU A 59 -2.36 5.51 -11.62
N THR A 60 -3.39 6.20 -11.14
CA THR A 60 -4.00 5.88 -9.85
C THR A 60 -5.40 5.29 -10.06
N THR A 61 -5.68 4.14 -9.44
CA THR A 61 -6.98 3.49 -9.50
C THR A 61 -7.57 3.32 -8.11
N VAL A 62 -8.74 3.90 -7.89
CA VAL A 62 -9.54 3.66 -6.68
C VAL A 62 -10.30 2.36 -6.87
N LEU A 63 -10.14 1.43 -5.95
CA LEU A 63 -10.78 0.12 -5.97
C LEU A 63 -12.10 0.15 -5.20
N THR A 64 -13.04 -0.68 -5.59
CA THR A 64 -14.29 -0.92 -4.85
C THR A 64 -14.02 -1.86 -3.67
N THR A 65 -13.15 -2.86 -3.88
CA THR A 65 -12.75 -3.86 -2.89
C THR A 65 -11.30 -4.30 -3.17
N GLU A 66 -10.61 -4.79 -2.15
CA GLU A 66 -9.16 -5.01 -2.17
C GLU A 66 -8.72 -6.07 -3.17
N GLU A 67 -9.52 -7.11 -3.39
CA GLU A 67 -9.20 -8.19 -4.33
C GLU A 67 -9.12 -7.74 -5.79
N GLU A 68 -9.81 -6.65 -6.17
CA GLU A 68 -9.69 -6.07 -7.52
C GLU A 68 -8.24 -5.65 -7.80
N GLY A 69 -7.53 -5.20 -6.77
CA GLY A 69 -6.13 -4.79 -6.88
C GLY A 69 -5.18 -5.92 -7.25
N ILE A 70 -5.48 -7.16 -6.86
CA ILE A 70 -4.69 -8.33 -7.26
C ILE A 70 -4.83 -8.57 -8.77
N ALA A 71 -6.07 -8.51 -9.29
CA ALA A 71 -6.33 -8.67 -10.71
C ALA A 71 -5.76 -7.51 -11.54
N LEU A 72 -5.84 -6.27 -11.02
CA LEU A 72 -5.26 -5.10 -11.65
C LEU A 72 -3.73 -5.23 -11.74
N ALA A 73 -3.05 -5.64 -10.65
CA ALA A 73 -1.61 -5.85 -10.65
C ALA A 73 -1.17 -6.93 -11.66
N ALA A 74 -1.94 -8.01 -11.79
CA ALA A 74 -1.71 -9.03 -12.80
C ALA A 74 -1.85 -8.46 -14.23
N GLY A 75 -2.90 -7.66 -14.47
CA GLY A 75 -3.12 -6.99 -15.76
C GLY A 75 -2.01 -5.98 -16.10
N ALA A 76 -1.56 -5.19 -15.13
CA ALA A 76 -0.46 -4.25 -15.29
C ALA A 76 0.82 -4.98 -15.70
N TRP A 77 1.15 -6.08 -15.01
CA TRP A 77 2.31 -6.91 -15.33
C TRP A 77 2.26 -7.49 -16.73
N LEU A 78 1.11 -8.02 -17.15
CA LEU A 78 0.91 -8.50 -18.52
C LEU A 78 1.05 -7.37 -19.56
N GLY A 79 0.68 -6.15 -19.19
CA GLY A 79 0.87 -4.94 -19.98
C GLY A 79 2.28 -4.35 -19.93
N GLY A 80 3.24 -4.99 -19.23
CA GLY A 80 4.62 -4.53 -19.10
C GLY A 80 4.80 -3.39 -18.11
N GLN A 81 3.84 -3.17 -17.19
CA GLN A 81 3.92 -2.15 -16.14
C GLN A 81 4.02 -2.77 -14.75
N ARG A 82 4.66 -2.05 -13.83
CA ARG A 82 4.75 -2.43 -12.42
C ARG A 82 3.67 -1.69 -11.62
N ALA A 83 2.93 -2.44 -10.81
CA ALA A 83 1.89 -1.90 -9.94
C ALA A 83 2.20 -2.13 -8.46
N VAL A 84 1.71 -1.24 -7.60
CA VAL A 84 1.66 -1.44 -6.15
C VAL A 84 0.22 -1.35 -5.65
N LEU A 85 -0.16 -2.26 -4.75
CA LEU A 85 -1.45 -2.27 -4.09
C LEU A 85 -1.32 -1.68 -2.67
N LEU A 86 -2.12 -0.66 -2.36
CA LEU A 86 -2.18 -0.02 -1.04
C LEU A 86 -3.51 -0.36 -0.38
N ILE A 87 -3.46 -1.11 0.72
CA ILE A 87 -4.65 -1.57 1.45
C ILE A 87 -4.45 -1.49 2.97
N GLN A 88 -5.54 -1.66 3.70
CA GLN A 88 -5.54 -1.82 5.15
C GLN A 88 -5.60 -3.30 5.52
N SER A 89 -5.11 -3.70 6.68
CA SER A 89 -5.15 -5.09 7.16
C SER A 89 -6.55 -5.70 7.16
N SER A 90 -7.61 -4.90 7.40
CA SER A 90 -9.00 -5.39 7.31
C SER A 90 -9.39 -5.89 5.93
N GLY A 91 -8.78 -5.33 4.87
CA GLY A 91 -9.08 -5.71 3.50
C GLY A 91 -8.33 -6.96 3.01
N VAL A 92 -7.30 -7.41 3.75
CA VAL A 92 -6.53 -8.60 3.37
C VAL A 92 -7.42 -9.84 3.33
N GLY A 93 -8.41 -9.94 4.21
CA GLY A 93 -9.39 -11.02 4.20
C GLY A 93 -10.16 -11.15 2.86
N ASN A 94 -10.42 -10.02 2.18
CA ASN A 94 -11.09 -10.02 0.88
C ASN A 94 -10.17 -10.58 -0.22
N CYS A 95 -8.85 -10.46 -0.05
CA CYS A 95 -7.87 -10.87 -1.06
C CYS A 95 -7.58 -12.38 -1.07
N VAL A 96 -7.84 -13.12 0.01
CA VAL A 96 -7.31 -14.47 0.22
C VAL A 96 -7.56 -15.40 -0.98
N ASN A 97 -8.79 -15.50 -1.46
CA ASN A 97 -9.07 -16.33 -2.62
C ASN A 97 -8.40 -15.83 -3.90
N MET A 98 -8.38 -14.51 -4.12
CA MET A 98 -7.81 -13.93 -5.34
C MET A 98 -6.28 -14.07 -5.39
N LEU A 99 -5.59 -14.14 -4.23
CA LEU A 99 -4.15 -14.41 -4.15
C LEU A 99 -3.75 -15.76 -4.75
N SER A 100 -4.69 -16.70 -4.93
CA SER A 100 -4.42 -17.95 -5.65
C SER A 100 -3.96 -17.76 -7.10
N LEU A 101 -4.28 -16.61 -7.71
CA LEU A 101 -3.81 -16.24 -9.04
C LEU A 101 -2.28 -16.16 -9.11
N ILE A 102 -1.60 -15.79 -8.01
CA ILE A 102 -0.15 -15.71 -7.96
C ILE A 102 0.48 -17.08 -8.30
N ALA A 103 0.00 -18.13 -7.64
CA ALA A 103 0.48 -19.49 -7.89
C ALA A 103 0.14 -20.00 -9.30
N THR A 104 -1.04 -19.63 -9.81
CA THR A 104 -1.55 -20.09 -11.10
C THR A 104 -0.96 -19.32 -12.28
N CYS A 105 -0.89 -17.99 -12.18
CA CYS A 105 -0.48 -17.10 -13.28
C CYS A 105 0.97 -16.63 -13.17
N ARG A 106 1.63 -16.83 -12.02
CA ARG A 106 3.05 -16.52 -11.78
C ARG A 106 3.43 -15.08 -12.13
N PHE A 107 2.73 -14.13 -11.58
CA PHE A 107 3.08 -12.71 -11.70
C PHE A 107 3.62 -12.17 -10.36
N PRO A 108 4.53 -11.19 -10.39
CA PRO A 108 5.01 -10.52 -9.20
C PRO A 108 3.93 -9.65 -8.56
N LEU A 109 3.94 -9.56 -7.24
CA LEU A 109 3.01 -8.71 -6.51
C LEU A 109 3.75 -7.93 -5.42
N LEU A 110 3.48 -6.62 -5.34
CA LEU A 110 3.92 -5.77 -4.23
C LEU A 110 2.69 -5.15 -3.56
N VAL A 111 2.53 -5.42 -2.26
CA VAL A 111 1.43 -4.89 -1.45
C VAL A 111 1.99 -4.13 -0.25
N LEU A 112 1.52 -2.92 0.00
CA LEU A 112 1.76 -2.17 1.23
C LEU A 112 0.49 -2.18 2.06
N VAL A 113 0.57 -2.68 3.28
CA VAL A 113 -0.56 -2.88 4.19
C VAL A 113 -0.41 -2.01 5.42
N THR A 114 -1.33 -1.09 5.64
CA THR A 114 -1.43 -0.35 6.90
C THR A 114 -2.08 -1.25 7.96
N MET A 115 -1.33 -1.53 9.03
CA MET A 115 -1.82 -2.45 10.07
C MET A 115 -2.78 -1.77 11.03
N ARG A 116 -3.83 -2.51 11.40
CA ARG A 116 -4.81 -2.19 12.44
C ARG A 116 -4.96 -3.41 13.35
N GLY A 117 -5.55 -3.18 14.53
CA GLY A 117 -5.90 -4.27 15.45
C GLY A 117 -4.75 -4.84 16.25
N GLU A 118 -3.59 -4.20 16.30
CA GLU A 118 -2.40 -4.72 16.97
C GLU A 118 -1.83 -3.81 18.07
N TRP A 119 -2.00 -2.49 17.97
CA TRP A 119 -1.47 -1.55 18.95
C TRP A 119 -2.40 -0.36 19.16
N ALA A 120 -2.78 -0.11 20.42
CA ALA A 120 -3.67 0.99 20.82
C ALA A 120 -4.95 1.09 19.94
N GLU A 121 -5.45 -0.06 19.48
CA GLU A 121 -6.64 -0.13 18.65
C GLU A 121 -7.90 0.06 19.49
N PHE A 122 -8.66 1.09 19.17
CA PHE A 122 -9.93 1.38 19.87
C PHE A 122 -11.12 0.65 19.23
N ASN A 123 -11.00 0.19 17.98
CA ASN A 123 -12.05 -0.51 17.28
C ASN A 123 -11.83 -2.02 17.32
N PRO A 124 -12.57 -2.78 18.18
CA PRO A 124 -12.36 -4.22 18.34
C PRO A 124 -12.63 -5.01 17.06
N TRP A 125 -13.40 -4.46 16.12
CA TRP A 125 -13.65 -5.04 14.81
C TRP A 125 -12.36 -5.27 13.99
N GLN A 126 -11.36 -4.44 14.19
CA GLN A 126 -10.08 -4.51 13.45
C GLN A 126 -9.15 -5.62 13.98
N VAL A 127 -9.35 -6.08 15.22
CA VAL A 127 -8.40 -6.96 15.91
C VAL A 127 -8.28 -8.35 15.27
N PRO A 128 -9.37 -9.06 14.89
CA PRO A 128 -9.25 -10.40 14.33
C PRO A 128 -8.43 -10.42 13.03
N MET A 129 -8.76 -9.53 12.08
CA MET A 129 -8.06 -9.50 10.80
C MET A 129 -6.65 -8.91 10.93
N GLY A 130 -6.45 -7.94 11.83
CA GLY A 130 -5.10 -7.42 12.12
C GLY A 130 -4.15 -8.52 12.57
N ARG A 131 -4.61 -9.46 13.39
CA ARG A 131 -3.83 -10.62 13.84
C ARG A 131 -3.62 -11.68 12.75
N ALA A 132 -4.64 -11.89 11.91
CA ALA A 132 -4.61 -12.92 10.87
C ALA A 132 -3.90 -12.47 9.58
N THR A 133 -3.56 -11.19 9.44
CA THR A 133 -3.00 -10.63 8.21
C THR A 133 -1.71 -11.33 7.76
N PRO A 134 -0.68 -11.56 8.61
CA PRO A 134 0.52 -12.26 8.18
C PRO A 134 0.21 -13.66 7.64
N GLU A 135 -0.49 -14.46 8.43
CA GLU A 135 -0.84 -15.84 8.10
C GLU A 135 -1.72 -15.95 6.86
N ALA A 136 -2.63 -14.98 6.65
CA ALA A 136 -3.49 -14.93 5.46
C ALA A 136 -2.68 -14.75 4.17
N PHE A 137 -1.62 -13.98 4.20
CA PHE A 137 -0.68 -13.84 3.08
C PHE A 137 0.21 -15.08 2.93
N GLU A 138 0.80 -15.54 4.02
CA GLU A 138 1.77 -16.66 4.01
C GLU A 138 1.15 -17.97 3.50
N ILE A 139 -0.09 -18.28 3.90
CA ILE A 139 -0.80 -19.49 3.43
C ILE A 139 -1.04 -19.46 1.92
N MET A 140 -1.08 -18.27 1.31
CA MET A 140 -1.23 -18.07 -0.13
C MET A 140 0.11 -17.93 -0.86
N GLY A 141 1.24 -18.12 -0.15
CA GLY A 141 2.59 -18.07 -0.74
C GLY A 141 3.15 -16.67 -0.92
N VAL A 142 2.55 -15.65 -0.31
CA VAL A 142 3.09 -14.29 -0.29
C VAL A 142 4.08 -14.14 0.85
N GLN A 143 5.29 -13.64 0.56
CA GLN A 143 6.28 -13.35 1.59
C GLN A 143 5.88 -12.08 2.35
N VAL A 144 5.96 -12.15 3.68
CA VAL A 144 5.57 -11.06 4.55
C VAL A 144 6.81 -10.44 5.21
N GLN A 145 6.91 -9.11 5.13
CA GLN A 145 7.93 -8.34 5.87
C GLN A 145 7.22 -7.25 6.66
N ARG A 146 7.71 -6.99 7.88
CA ARG A 146 7.13 -6.00 8.77
C ARG A 146 8.03 -4.77 8.87
N ILE A 147 7.42 -3.59 8.92
CA ILE A 147 8.08 -2.30 9.07
C ILE A 147 7.55 -1.64 10.34
N ASP A 148 8.40 -1.54 11.36
CA ASP A 148 8.06 -0.95 12.67
C ASP A 148 8.65 0.45 12.88
N ASP A 149 9.57 0.87 12.00
CA ASP A 149 10.22 2.17 12.04
C ASP A 149 10.15 2.86 10.66
N GLY A 150 9.69 4.11 10.65
CA GLY A 150 9.59 4.91 9.43
C GLY A 150 10.93 5.10 8.70
N ALA A 151 12.06 5.15 9.43
CA ALA A 151 13.39 5.25 8.83
C ALA A 151 13.76 4.00 8.00
N GLN A 152 13.15 2.85 8.30
CA GLN A 152 13.36 1.61 7.56
C GLN A 152 12.36 1.43 6.41
N ALA A 153 11.35 2.30 6.29
CA ALA A 153 10.27 2.09 5.33
C ALA A 153 10.76 2.14 3.89
N ALA A 154 11.46 3.20 3.49
CA ALA A 154 11.93 3.35 2.12
C ALA A 154 12.94 2.28 1.69
N PRO A 155 14.01 1.98 2.46
CA PRO A 155 14.94 0.91 2.09
C PRO A 155 14.27 -0.46 2.03
N THR A 156 13.31 -0.75 2.91
CA THR A 156 12.56 -2.02 2.88
C THR A 156 11.65 -2.10 1.64
N VAL A 157 10.98 -1.00 1.28
CA VAL A 157 10.16 -0.93 0.06
C VAL A 157 11.02 -1.12 -1.19
N ALA A 158 12.20 -0.50 -1.26
CA ALA A 158 13.11 -0.67 -2.39
C ALA A 158 13.58 -2.12 -2.54
N ALA A 159 13.97 -2.77 -1.42
CA ALA A 159 14.37 -4.16 -1.42
C ALA A 159 13.22 -5.10 -1.83
N ALA A 160 12.01 -4.87 -1.28
CA ALA A 160 10.82 -5.66 -1.60
C ALA A 160 10.41 -5.51 -3.08
N ALA A 161 10.52 -4.31 -3.65
CA ALA A 161 10.25 -4.07 -5.05
C ALA A 161 11.25 -4.82 -5.97
N ALA A 162 12.53 -4.83 -5.61
CA ALA A 162 13.53 -5.62 -6.33
C ALA A 162 13.22 -7.13 -6.23
N MET A 163 12.90 -7.64 -5.03
CA MET A 163 12.50 -9.04 -4.84
C MET A 163 11.25 -9.39 -5.67
N ALA A 164 10.26 -8.50 -5.69
CA ALA A 164 9.04 -8.73 -6.44
C ALA A 164 9.30 -8.73 -7.95
N PHE A 165 9.83 -7.65 -8.51
CA PHE A 165 9.83 -7.42 -9.95
C PHE A 165 11.07 -7.95 -10.68
N GLU A 166 12.16 -8.23 -9.98
CA GLU A 166 13.38 -8.82 -10.53
C GLU A 166 13.53 -10.30 -10.12
N GLY A 167 12.88 -10.69 -9.03
CA GLY A 167 12.89 -12.05 -8.49
C GLY A 167 11.60 -12.82 -8.69
N ASP A 168 10.60 -12.27 -9.40
CA ASP A 168 9.28 -12.88 -9.65
C ASP A 168 8.58 -13.36 -8.38
N GLN A 169 8.58 -12.52 -7.32
CA GLN A 169 8.01 -12.88 -6.03
C GLN A 169 6.76 -12.06 -5.69
N ALA A 170 5.96 -12.58 -4.79
CA ALA A 170 4.85 -11.84 -4.19
C ALA A 170 5.23 -11.41 -2.76
N ILE A 171 5.23 -10.11 -2.51
CA ILE A 171 5.70 -9.51 -1.26
C ILE A 171 4.61 -8.61 -0.66
N ALA A 172 4.33 -8.79 0.61
CA ALA A 172 3.49 -7.90 1.41
C ALA A 172 4.33 -7.22 2.50
N LEU A 173 4.29 -5.89 2.53
CA LEU A 173 4.93 -5.07 3.55
C LEU A 173 3.90 -4.56 4.55
N LEU A 174 4.04 -4.97 5.81
CA LEU A 174 3.14 -4.60 6.88
C LEU A 174 3.68 -3.36 7.61
N LEU A 175 3.06 -2.21 7.36
CA LEU A 175 3.35 -0.95 8.07
C LEU A 175 2.69 -1.00 9.43
N SER A 176 3.46 -1.14 10.50
CA SER A 176 2.92 -1.39 11.84
C SER A 176 2.04 -0.24 12.35
N GLN A 177 1.01 -0.57 13.10
CA GLN A 177 0.15 0.43 13.72
C GLN A 177 0.92 1.35 14.69
N ARG A 178 1.99 0.85 15.30
CA ARG A 178 2.87 1.68 16.16
C ARG A 178 3.61 2.74 15.35
N MET A 179 4.12 2.41 14.17
CA MET A 179 4.77 3.35 13.25
C MET A 179 3.78 4.40 12.71
N LEU A 180 2.57 3.95 12.34
CA LEU A 180 1.51 4.82 11.81
C LEU A 180 0.92 5.75 12.88
N GLY A 181 1.04 5.40 14.14
CA GLY A 181 0.49 6.13 15.26
C GLY A 181 -0.94 5.73 15.62
N ARG A 182 -1.37 6.16 16.81
CA ARG A 182 -2.72 5.91 17.32
C ARG A 182 -3.74 6.69 16.50
N LYS A 183 -4.74 6.00 15.98
CA LYS A 183 -5.91 6.67 15.39
C LYS A 183 -6.79 7.26 16.51
N THR A 184 -7.12 8.54 16.39
CA THR A 184 -8.05 9.24 17.29
C THR A 184 -9.29 9.65 16.53
N TRP A 185 -10.45 9.61 17.17
CA TRP A 185 -11.65 10.25 16.63
C TRP A 185 -11.46 11.76 16.72
N VAL A 186 -11.57 12.44 15.60
CA VAL A 186 -11.73 13.89 15.60
C VAL A 186 -13.24 14.12 15.65
N GLU A 187 -13.73 14.61 16.77
CA GLU A 187 -15.09 15.15 16.82
C GLU A 187 -15.19 16.30 15.81
N LYS A 188 -16.18 16.21 14.93
CA LYS A 188 -16.47 17.26 13.95
C LYS A 188 -17.25 18.38 14.59
#